data_4cca5534b03134d8b13b0bb9b4b9747b
#
_entry.id   4cca5534b03134d8b13b0bb9b4b9747b
#
_cell.length_a   1.000
_cell.length_b   1.000
_cell.length_c   1.000
_cell.angle_alpha   90.00
_cell.angle_beta   90.00
_cell.angle_gamma   90.00
#
_symmetry.space_group_name_H-M   'P 1'
#
loop_
_entity.id
_entity.type
_entity.pdbx_description
1 polymer ?
#
loop_
_entity_poly.entity_id
_entity_poly.type
_entity_poly.pdbx_seq_one_letter_code
_entity_poly.pdbx_strand_id
1 'polypeptide(L)'
;MANNEPNKWRRIPKMSFNSKELSRRMKRVEGATVKHARRFVFKRLDNFREVRRRIALWALAIGIIIGATGLQYLWYQNDYRTTANATNGTYAEAVLGPVDTLNPIFAKSSAEETAGELLFSRLVTYDKSGKLNYDLADSMIVSPDGKTYTFTIRPDARWDDGLYVRARDVVFTVNTLKNPASRSTITGWDNVIAKEIDNRTVAFELPAVYAAFPHALRFLPILPEHILRDIEPAALREDSFSSKPVGSGAFTLRLLQEVDAVNGRKIVHLAKSGSYFKGTPKLDRVQLHVYKDIDSVKRALATSEVNAATDLTVSDSNAVSTVRYSVEHRPINSGVYALMNTTSPMLQDKKVRQALQSGTNTEEVRNKLSPDLPELHLPFIDSQVYGNIPTKPVYDVARANQLLDEAGWAIQGDVRMKDGQPLKLSVVTTKNNDFEKALGILAKQWRALGVTVTTNIVDPSDPSQDVVQDILQPRQYDVLLYQLTIGGDPDVYAYWHSSQATAGLNFSNYKNLVSDEALGSARARVEPDLRNAK
;
A
#
# COMPACT_ATOMS: atom_id res chain seq x y z
N MET A 1 11.00 -69.46 11.29
CA MET A 1 11.65 -69.80 10.00
C MET A 1 11.01 -68.91 8.93
N ALA A 2 11.67 -67.84 8.53
CA ALA A 2 11.51 -67.16 7.27
C ALA A 2 12.54 -66.02 7.25
N ASN A 3 13.46 -66.11 6.31
CA ASN A 3 14.63 -65.27 6.15
C ASN A 3 14.25 -63.82 5.74
N ASN A 4 14.80 -62.84 6.43
CA ASN A 4 14.93 -61.45 5.99
C ASN A 4 16.25 -61.30 5.23
N GLU A 5 16.20 -61.03 3.93
CA GLU A 5 17.34 -60.51 3.19
C GLU A 5 17.22 -58.99 3.03
N PRO A 6 18.28 -58.20 3.29
CA PRO A 6 18.23 -56.75 3.12
C PRO A 6 18.58 -56.36 1.68
N ASN A 7 17.75 -55.48 1.13
CA ASN A 7 17.84 -54.83 -0.17
C ASN A 7 19.20 -54.08 -0.34
N LYS A 8 20.05 -54.54 -1.25
CA LYS A 8 21.31 -53.86 -1.62
C LYS A 8 21.04 -52.70 -2.58
N TRP A 9 21.11 -51.50 -2.06
CA TRP A 9 21.20 -50.29 -2.90
C TRP A 9 22.54 -50.29 -3.66
N ARG A 10 22.51 -50.36 -4.98
CA ARG A 10 23.67 -50.18 -5.87
C ARG A 10 24.17 -48.74 -5.76
N ARG A 11 25.37 -48.55 -5.23
CA ARG A 11 26.09 -47.26 -5.24
C ARG A 11 26.44 -46.90 -6.68
N ILE A 12 26.00 -45.71 -7.14
CA ILE A 12 26.44 -45.10 -8.40
C ILE A 12 27.92 -44.72 -8.21
N PRO A 13 28.83 -45.11 -9.14
CA PRO A 13 30.25 -44.76 -9.00
C PRO A 13 30.43 -43.25 -9.22
N LYS A 14 31.17 -42.62 -8.31
CA LYS A 14 31.61 -41.22 -8.46
C LYS A 14 32.53 -41.13 -9.67
N MET A 15 32.06 -40.49 -10.76
CA MET A 15 32.90 -40.06 -11.87
C MET A 15 33.89 -39.00 -11.38
N SER A 16 35.15 -39.35 -11.25
CA SER A 16 36.24 -38.41 -11.04
C SER A 16 36.57 -37.74 -12.38
N PHE A 17 36.21 -36.51 -12.53
CA PHE A 17 36.60 -35.71 -13.73
C PHE A 17 38.09 -35.35 -13.63
N ASN A 18 38.92 -36.04 -14.42
CA ASN A 18 40.33 -35.72 -14.57
C ASN A 18 40.49 -34.57 -15.59
N SER A 19 40.71 -33.36 -15.08
CA SER A 19 40.84 -32.16 -15.90
C SER A 19 41.94 -32.22 -16.98
N LYS A 20 42.98 -33.01 -16.77
CA LYS A 20 44.06 -33.23 -17.73
C LYS A 20 43.64 -34.10 -18.93
N GLU A 21 42.71 -35.02 -18.75
CA GLU A 21 42.18 -35.87 -19.83
C GLU A 21 41.16 -35.10 -20.68
N LEU A 22 40.36 -34.24 -20.07
CA LEU A 22 39.42 -33.35 -20.76
C LEU A 22 40.16 -32.34 -21.66
N SER A 23 41.24 -31.74 -21.13
CA SER A 23 42.05 -30.78 -21.90
C SER A 23 42.81 -31.45 -23.07
N ARG A 24 43.24 -32.72 -22.93
CA ARG A 24 43.85 -33.47 -24.02
C ARG A 24 42.81 -33.88 -25.09
N ARG A 25 41.57 -34.19 -24.71
CA ARG A 25 40.48 -34.44 -25.67
C ARG A 25 40.04 -33.16 -26.39
N MET A 26 39.94 -32.04 -25.72
CA MET A 26 39.65 -30.75 -26.32
C MET A 26 40.75 -30.34 -27.33
N LYS A 27 42.04 -30.43 -26.96
CA LYS A 27 43.14 -30.15 -27.92
C LYS A 27 43.16 -31.08 -29.12
N ARG A 28 42.73 -32.34 -29.00
CA ARG A 28 42.59 -33.26 -30.19
C ARG A 28 41.41 -32.89 -31.07
N VAL A 29 40.29 -32.47 -30.49
CA VAL A 29 39.11 -32.03 -31.24
C VAL A 29 39.41 -30.69 -31.92
N GLU A 30 40.07 -29.76 -31.24
CA GLU A 30 40.49 -28.47 -31.82
C GLU A 30 41.50 -28.64 -32.95
N GLY A 31 42.49 -29.54 -32.79
CA GLY A 31 43.44 -29.90 -33.87
C GLY A 31 42.79 -30.60 -35.05
N ALA A 32 41.76 -31.42 -34.81
CA ALA A 32 41.02 -32.09 -35.89
C ALA A 32 40.10 -31.12 -36.63
N THR A 33 39.46 -30.18 -35.94
CA THR A 33 38.56 -29.18 -36.52
C THR A 33 39.34 -28.15 -37.34
N VAL A 34 40.50 -27.69 -36.83
CA VAL A 34 41.40 -26.80 -37.59
C VAL A 34 41.99 -27.48 -38.80
N LYS A 35 42.36 -28.76 -38.70
CA LYS A 35 42.88 -29.54 -39.82
C LYS A 35 41.80 -29.83 -40.90
N HIS A 36 40.55 -30.03 -40.47
CA HIS A 36 39.39 -30.17 -41.36
C HIS A 36 39.03 -28.84 -42.03
N ALA A 37 38.98 -27.77 -41.24
CA ALA A 37 38.73 -26.42 -41.78
C ALA A 37 39.81 -26.00 -42.78
N ARG A 38 41.10 -26.28 -42.49
CA ARG A 38 42.22 -25.97 -43.39
C ARG A 38 42.20 -26.81 -44.65
N ARG A 39 41.72 -28.05 -44.58
CA ARG A 39 41.68 -28.97 -45.76
C ARG A 39 40.45 -28.75 -46.63
N PHE A 40 39.32 -28.32 -46.06
CA PHE A 40 38.07 -28.09 -46.80
C PHE A 40 37.82 -26.65 -47.20
N VAL A 41 38.26 -25.67 -46.42
CA VAL A 41 38.01 -24.25 -46.70
C VAL A 41 39.14 -23.64 -47.52
N PHE A 42 40.43 -23.88 -47.18
CA PHE A 42 41.53 -23.19 -47.83
C PHE A 42 42.05 -23.88 -49.12
N LYS A 43 41.84 -25.19 -49.33
CA LYS A 43 42.21 -25.86 -50.56
C LYS A 43 41.21 -25.69 -51.72
N ARG A 44 40.05 -25.04 -51.45
CA ARG A 44 39.03 -24.74 -52.47
C ARG A 44 38.96 -23.25 -52.85
N LEU A 45 39.87 -22.44 -52.36
CA LEU A 45 39.95 -21.02 -52.68
C LEU A 45 40.33 -20.75 -54.15
N ASP A 46 40.88 -21.73 -54.85
CA ASP A 46 41.26 -21.56 -56.27
C ASP A 46 40.05 -21.55 -57.24
N ASN A 47 38.87 -22.01 -56.77
CA ASN A 47 37.62 -21.96 -57.54
C ASN A 47 36.65 -20.85 -57.10
N PHE A 48 37.15 -19.82 -56.41
CA PHE A 48 36.35 -18.74 -55.82
C PHE A 48 35.55 -17.93 -56.85
N ARG A 49 35.98 -17.93 -58.12
CA ARG A 49 35.27 -17.20 -59.18
C ARG A 49 33.98 -17.86 -59.64
N GLU A 50 33.92 -19.21 -59.69
CA GLU A 50 32.71 -19.92 -60.05
C GLU A 50 31.67 -20.04 -58.92
N VAL A 51 32.11 -20.09 -57.68
CA VAL A 51 31.23 -20.28 -56.54
C VAL A 51 30.77 -18.94 -55.96
N ARG A 52 31.39 -17.84 -56.36
CA ARG A 52 31.11 -16.47 -55.81
C ARG A 52 29.63 -16.08 -55.91
N ARG A 53 28.94 -16.40 -57.00
CA ARG A 53 27.49 -16.12 -57.13
C ARG A 53 26.64 -16.95 -56.18
N ARG A 54 26.96 -18.22 -55.95
CA ARG A 54 26.21 -19.09 -55.03
C ARG A 54 26.45 -18.70 -53.57
N ILE A 55 27.69 -18.35 -53.20
CA ILE A 55 28.02 -17.86 -51.85
C ILE A 55 27.32 -16.54 -51.58
N ALA A 56 27.28 -15.61 -52.53
CA ALA A 56 26.57 -14.34 -52.41
C ALA A 56 25.05 -14.53 -52.24
N LEU A 57 24.46 -15.48 -53.01
CA LEU A 57 23.04 -15.82 -52.85
C LEU A 57 22.74 -16.45 -51.48
N TRP A 58 23.61 -17.34 -50.98
CA TRP A 58 23.46 -17.91 -49.64
C TRP A 58 23.64 -16.87 -48.53
N ALA A 59 24.61 -15.97 -48.65
CA ALA A 59 24.80 -14.88 -47.72
C ALA A 59 23.62 -13.92 -47.72
N LEU A 60 23.05 -13.62 -48.90
CA LEU A 60 21.84 -12.82 -49.02
C LEU A 60 20.63 -13.52 -48.37
N ALA A 61 20.46 -14.84 -48.64
CA ALA A 61 19.37 -15.62 -48.04
C ALA A 61 19.47 -15.66 -46.51
N ILE A 62 20.67 -15.88 -45.96
CA ILE A 62 20.92 -15.84 -44.50
C ILE A 62 20.65 -14.43 -43.94
N GLY A 63 21.08 -13.38 -44.65
CA GLY A 63 20.80 -11.99 -44.27
C GLY A 63 19.30 -11.68 -44.25
N ILE A 64 18.53 -12.19 -45.23
CA ILE A 64 17.07 -12.04 -45.25
C ILE A 64 16.42 -12.79 -44.07
N ILE A 65 16.88 -14.01 -43.77
CA ILE A 65 16.35 -14.81 -42.67
C ILE A 65 16.64 -14.12 -41.33
N ILE A 66 17.86 -13.62 -41.09
CA ILE A 66 18.23 -12.88 -39.89
C ILE A 66 17.43 -11.58 -39.80
N GLY A 67 17.28 -10.85 -40.90
CA GLY A 67 16.47 -9.64 -40.97
C GLY A 67 14.99 -9.89 -40.68
N ALA A 68 14.42 -10.93 -41.29
CA ALA A 68 13.02 -11.33 -41.06
C ALA A 68 12.79 -11.78 -39.62
N THR A 69 13.72 -12.58 -39.05
CA THR A 69 13.64 -13.03 -37.66
C THR A 69 13.80 -11.86 -36.69
N GLY A 70 14.70 -10.92 -37.01
CA GLY A 70 14.89 -9.69 -36.23
C GLY A 70 13.66 -8.77 -36.28
N LEU A 71 13.06 -8.59 -37.47
CA LEU A 71 11.82 -7.84 -37.64
C LEU A 71 10.63 -8.52 -36.92
N GLN A 72 10.54 -9.84 -37.02
CA GLN A 72 9.51 -10.62 -36.34
C GLN A 72 9.68 -10.56 -34.83
N TYR A 73 10.92 -10.55 -34.30
CA TYR A 73 11.21 -10.36 -32.89
C TYR A 73 10.86 -8.95 -32.42
N LEU A 74 11.18 -7.91 -33.18
CA LEU A 74 10.80 -6.53 -32.87
C LEU A 74 9.28 -6.32 -32.94
N TRP A 75 8.62 -6.94 -33.91
CA TRP A 75 7.17 -6.90 -34.05
C TRP A 75 6.48 -7.63 -32.89
N TYR A 76 6.98 -8.80 -32.54
CA TYR A 76 6.55 -9.59 -31.39
C TYR A 76 6.70 -8.80 -30.10
N GLN A 77 7.86 -8.14 -29.87
CA GLN A 77 8.05 -7.28 -28.70
C GLN A 77 7.10 -6.07 -28.68
N ASN A 78 6.79 -5.50 -29.81
CA ASN A 78 5.89 -4.34 -29.91
C ASN A 78 4.42 -4.75 -29.71
N ASP A 79 3.99 -5.86 -30.24
CA ASP A 79 2.61 -6.39 -30.10
C ASP A 79 2.34 -6.86 -28.65
N TYR A 80 3.32 -7.44 -27.98
CA TYR A 80 3.20 -7.81 -26.56
C TYR A 80 3.37 -6.64 -25.60
N ARG A 81 3.86 -5.49 -26.06
CA ARG A 81 3.96 -4.24 -25.28
C ARG A 81 2.80 -3.28 -25.51
N THR A 82 1.97 -3.49 -26.50
CA THR A 82 0.71 -2.76 -26.55
C THR A 82 -0.13 -3.24 -25.38
N THR A 83 -0.37 -2.35 -24.42
CA THR A 83 -1.40 -2.50 -23.40
C THR A 83 -2.77 -2.50 -24.09
N ALA A 84 -3.05 -3.54 -24.86
CA ALA A 84 -4.41 -3.85 -25.27
C ALA A 84 -5.18 -4.07 -23.96
N ASN A 85 -6.33 -3.41 -23.82
CA ASN A 85 -7.28 -3.72 -22.74
C ASN A 85 -7.70 -5.18 -22.91
N ALA A 86 -6.88 -6.10 -22.39
CA ALA A 86 -7.16 -7.52 -22.48
C ALA A 86 -8.46 -7.78 -21.71
N THR A 87 -9.45 -8.24 -22.42
CA THR A 87 -10.63 -8.87 -21.85
C THR A 87 -10.28 -10.32 -21.62
N ASN A 88 -10.68 -10.87 -20.46
CA ASN A 88 -10.38 -12.22 -20.00
C ASN A 88 -8.96 -12.37 -19.39
N GLY A 89 -8.66 -13.55 -18.88
CA GLY A 89 -7.36 -13.87 -18.29
C GLY A 89 -7.32 -13.75 -16.77
N THR A 90 -6.11 -13.95 -16.25
CA THR A 90 -5.86 -13.94 -14.79
C THR A 90 -4.92 -12.79 -14.44
N TYR A 91 -5.32 -12.00 -13.46
CA TYR A 91 -4.47 -11.01 -12.81
C TYR A 91 -3.94 -11.60 -11.51
N ALA A 92 -2.64 -11.79 -11.42
CA ALA A 92 -1.97 -12.32 -10.24
C ALA A 92 -1.16 -11.21 -9.57
N GLU A 93 -1.55 -10.84 -8.36
CA GLU A 93 -0.97 -9.75 -7.60
C GLU A 93 -0.29 -10.26 -6.34
N ALA A 94 0.93 -9.79 -6.08
CA ALA A 94 1.60 -9.99 -4.80
C ALA A 94 1.10 -8.95 -3.79
N VAL A 95 0.64 -9.42 -2.64
CA VAL A 95 0.14 -8.61 -1.53
C VAL A 95 0.83 -8.98 -0.22
N LEU A 96 0.96 -8.02 0.70
CA LEU A 96 1.61 -8.22 1.99
C LEU A 96 0.61 -8.57 3.10
N GLY A 97 1.08 -9.39 4.02
CA GLY A 97 0.43 -9.71 5.28
C GLY A 97 -0.20 -11.09 5.31
N PRO A 98 -0.65 -11.53 6.48
CA PRO A 98 -1.41 -12.76 6.59
C PRO A 98 -2.80 -12.59 5.97
N VAL A 99 -3.44 -13.72 5.62
CA VAL A 99 -4.88 -13.82 5.40
C VAL A 99 -5.42 -14.82 6.42
N ASP A 100 -5.93 -14.29 7.52
CA ASP A 100 -6.55 -15.05 8.58
C ASP A 100 -8.07 -15.08 8.44
N THR A 101 -8.62 -14.06 7.77
CA THR A 101 -10.05 -13.92 7.53
C THR A 101 -10.33 -13.26 6.17
N LEU A 102 -11.46 -13.62 5.56
CA LEU A 102 -12.03 -12.90 4.43
C LEU A 102 -13.30 -12.13 4.81
N ASN A 103 -13.66 -12.12 6.10
CA ASN A 103 -14.71 -11.25 6.60
C ASN A 103 -14.17 -9.83 6.78
N PRO A 104 -14.65 -8.86 5.99
CA PRO A 104 -14.02 -7.55 5.84
C PRO A 104 -14.06 -6.70 7.12
N ILE A 105 -14.95 -6.99 8.09
CA ILE A 105 -14.99 -6.25 9.36
C ILE A 105 -13.85 -6.63 10.32
N PHE A 106 -13.08 -7.67 10.01
CA PHE A 106 -11.94 -8.13 10.80
C PHE A 106 -10.61 -7.97 10.08
N ALA A 107 -10.59 -7.36 8.88
CA ALA A 107 -9.37 -7.15 8.11
C ALA A 107 -8.34 -6.33 8.89
N LYS A 108 -7.09 -6.79 8.89
CA LYS A 108 -5.95 -6.14 9.56
C LYS A 108 -4.74 -5.99 8.64
N SER A 109 -4.67 -6.78 7.58
CA SER A 109 -3.57 -6.77 6.62
C SER A 109 -4.01 -6.19 5.29
N SER A 110 -3.05 -5.69 4.51
CA SER A 110 -3.28 -5.21 3.14
C SER A 110 -3.90 -6.30 2.25
N ALA A 111 -3.50 -7.56 2.45
CA ALA A 111 -4.05 -8.69 1.73
C ALA A 111 -5.54 -8.93 2.04
N GLU A 112 -5.95 -8.83 3.31
CA GLU A 112 -7.34 -8.98 3.74
C GLU A 112 -8.19 -7.80 3.27
N GLU A 113 -7.66 -6.57 3.35
CA GLU A 113 -8.33 -5.37 2.85
C GLU A 113 -8.55 -5.44 1.33
N THR A 114 -7.52 -5.83 0.57
CA THR A 114 -7.61 -6.00 -0.89
C THR A 114 -8.63 -7.07 -1.26
N ALA A 115 -8.63 -8.20 -0.56
CA ALA A 115 -9.66 -9.24 -0.77
C ALA A 115 -11.06 -8.70 -0.45
N GLY A 116 -11.22 -7.98 0.66
CA GLY A 116 -12.49 -7.35 1.04
C GLY A 116 -12.99 -6.33 0.02
N GLU A 117 -12.11 -5.55 -0.60
CA GLU A 117 -12.44 -4.60 -1.68
C GLU A 117 -13.00 -5.29 -2.93
N LEU A 118 -12.51 -6.48 -3.25
CA LEU A 118 -12.93 -7.24 -4.44
C LEU A 118 -14.20 -8.05 -4.20
N LEU A 119 -14.39 -8.53 -2.96
CA LEU A 119 -15.50 -9.42 -2.58
C LEU A 119 -16.76 -8.66 -2.13
N PHE A 120 -16.62 -7.46 -1.54
CA PHE A 120 -17.73 -6.74 -0.94
C PHE A 120 -17.88 -5.33 -1.52
N SER A 121 -19.10 -4.97 -1.86
CA SER A 121 -19.46 -3.60 -2.24
C SER A 121 -19.78 -2.74 -1.01
N ARG A 122 -19.74 -1.43 -1.21
CA ARG A 122 -20.03 -0.39 -0.21
C ARG A 122 -21.14 0.52 -0.71
N LEU A 123 -21.69 1.39 0.13
CA LEU A 123 -22.68 2.37 -0.34
C LEU A 123 -22.06 3.36 -1.33
N VAL A 124 -20.83 3.76 -1.08
CA VAL A 124 -20.08 4.74 -1.89
C VAL A 124 -18.64 4.26 -2.10
N THR A 125 -17.99 4.76 -3.14
CA THR A 125 -16.60 4.49 -3.48
C THR A 125 -15.92 5.74 -4.01
N TYR A 126 -14.59 5.73 -4.16
CA TYR A 126 -13.86 6.79 -4.86
C TYR A 126 -13.62 6.40 -6.32
N ASP A 127 -13.69 7.39 -7.20
CA ASP A 127 -13.21 7.23 -8.58
C ASP A 127 -11.68 7.43 -8.67
N LYS A 128 -11.17 7.35 -9.90
CA LYS A 128 -9.73 7.51 -10.18
C LYS A 128 -9.18 8.90 -9.81
N SER A 129 -10.03 9.89 -9.67
CA SER A 129 -9.66 11.24 -9.27
C SER A 129 -9.76 11.47 -7.76
N GLY A 130 -10.20 10.46 -7.00
CA GLY A 130 -10.44 10.57 -5.56
C GLY A 130 -11.79 11.21 -5.20
N LYS A 131 -12.67 11.42 -6.18
CA LYS A 131 -14.01 11.94 -5.95
C LYS A 131 -14.95 10.83 -5.48
N LEU A 132 -15.79 11.15 -4.50
CA LEU A 132 -16.79 10.22 -3.99
C LEU A 132 -17.90 9.98 -5.01
N ASN A 133 -18.19 8.71 -5.27
CA ASN A 133 -19.24 8.25 -6.18
C ASN A 133 -20.11 7.20 -5.51
N TYR A 134 -21.32 7.03 -6.01
CA TYR A 134 -22.21 5.96 -5.58
C TYR A 134 -21.70 4.58 -6.04
N ASP A 135 -21.89 3.58 -5.16
CA ASP A 135 -21.60 2.17 -5.43
C ASP A 135 -22.87 1.33 -5.30
N LEU A 136 -23.17 0.77 -4.13
CA LEU A 136 -24.48 0.15 -3.85
C LEU A 136 -25.59 1.21 -3.78
N ALA A 137 -25.28 2.42 -3.34
CA ALA A 137 -26.25 3.50 -3.33
C ALA A 137 -26.55 3.98 -4.77
N ASP A 138 -27.78 4.40 -4.99
CA ASP A 138 -28.28 5.05 -6.20
C ASP A 138 -28.44 6.55 -5.97
N SER A 139 -28.81 6.95 -4.75
CA SER A 139 -28.96 8.34 -4.36
C SER A 139 -28.70 8.55 -2.87
N MET A 140 -28.47 9.83 -2.51
CA MET A 140 -28.32 10.29 -1.13
C MET A 140 -29.11 11.60 -0.94
N ILE A 141 -29.80 11.71 0.19
CA ILE A 141 -30.49 12.92 0.65
C ILE A 141 -29.99 13.25 2.05
N VAL A 142 -29.69 14.52 2.30
CA VAL A 142 -29.31 15.02 3.63
C VAL A 142 -30.46 15.84 4.19
N SER A 143 -30.82 15.60 5.45
CA SER A 143 -31.85 16.40 6.14
C SER A 143 -31.44 17.87 6.30
N PRO A 144 -32.40 18.80 6.43
CA PRO A 144 -32.10 20.22 6.58
C PRO A 144 -31.24 20.57 7.80
N ASP A 145 -31.31 19.77 8.85
CA ASP A 145 -30.47 19.92 10.05
C ASP A 145 -29.06 19.30 9.91
N GLY A 146 -28.76 18.66 8.76
CA GLY A 146 -27.48 18.03 8.44
C GLY A 146 -27.14 16.79 9.27
N LYS A 147 -28.09 16.24 10.02
CA LYS A 147 -27.83 15.12 10.93
C LYS A 147 -28.31 13.77 10.41
N THR A 148 -29.18 13.75 9.42
CA THR A 148 -29.71 12.52 8.83
C THR A 148 -29.30 12.39 7.38
N TYR A 149 -28.65 11.28 7.05
CA TYR A 149 -28.24 10.92 5.69
C TYR A 149 -29.06 9.71 5.24
N THR A 150 -29.88 9.89 4.22
CA THR A 150 -30.73 8.84 3.67
C THR A 150 -30.18 8.36 2.33
N PHE A 151 -29.89 7.07 2.21
CA PHE A 151 -29.38 6.42 1.00
C PHE A 151 -30.42 5.45 0.45
N THR A 152 -30.60 5.48 -0.87
CA THR A 152 -31.39 4.48 -1.58
C THR A 152 -30.46 3.48 -2.26
N ILE A 153 -30.62 2.18 -2.00
CA ILE A 153 -29.84 1.09 -2.59
C ILE A 153 -30.37 0.81 -4.01
N ARG A 154 -29.47 0.51 -4.92
CA ARG A 154 -29.76 0.13 -6.30
C ARG A 154 -30.73 -1.08 -6.35
N PRO A 155 -31.67 -1.09 -7.31
CA PRO A 155 -32.63 -2.20 -7.42
C PRO A 155 -32.02 -3.51 -7.95
N ASP A 156 -30.87 -3.43 -8.61
CA ASP A 156 -30.17 -4.54 -9.27
C ASP A 156 -29.00 -5.12 -8.44
N ALA A 157 -28.73 -4.55 -7.25
CA ALA A 157 -27.66 -5.05 -6.36
C ALA A 157 -28.01 -6.42 -5.78
N ARG A 158 -27.10 -7.39 -5.94
CA ARG A 158 -27.27 -8.76 -5.47
C ARG A 158 -26.04 -9.28 -4.76
N TRP A 159 -26.27 -10.20 -3.87
CA TRP A 159 -25.27 -11.09 -3.31
C TRP A 159 -24.88 -12.19 -4.32
N ASP A 160 -23.74 -12.85 -4.10
CA ASP A 160 -23.28 -13.95 -4.95
C ASP A 160 -24.20 -15.20 -4.93
N ASP A 161 -25.02 -15.33 -3.90
CA ASP A 161 -26.08 -16.36 -3.81
C ASP A 161 -27.39 -15.99 -4.55
N GLY A 162 -27.42 -14.79 -5.17
CA GLY A 162 -28.51 -14.30 -5.98
C GLY A 162 -29.56 -13.48 -5.24
N LEU A 163 -29.54 -13.41 -3.91
CA LEU A 163 -30.46 -12.58 -3.13
C LEU A 163 -30.13 -11.09 -3.32
N TYR A 164 -31.16 -10.23 -3.17
CA TYR A 164 -30.98 -8.79 -3.28
C TYR A 164 -30.29 -8.22 -2.04
N VAL A 165 -29.36 -7.29 -2.26
CA VAL A 165 -28.83 -6.42 -1.19
C VAL A 165 -29.94 -5.47 -0.75
N ARG A 166 -30.18 -5.36 0.56
CA ARG A 166 -31.29 -4.60 1.14
C ARG A 166 -30.81 -3.65 2.22
N ALA A 167 -31.66 -2.67 2.57
CA ALA A 167 -31.40 -1.73 3.65
C ALA A 167 -31.10 -2.41 5.00
N ARG A 168 -31.76 -3.54 5.29
CA ARG A 168 -31.52 -4.34 6.50
C ARG A 168 -30.11 -4.90 6.61
N ASP A 169 -29.43 -5.20 5.46
CA ASP A 169 -28.03 -5.64 5.45
C ASP A 169 -27.10 -4.52 5.96
N VAL A 170 -27.40 -3.27 5.57
CA VAL A 170 -26.67 -2.09 6.04
C VAL A 170 -26.91 -1.88 7.54
N VAL A 171 -28.17 -1.95 7.99
CA VAL A 171 -28.53 -1.80 9.41
C VAL A 171 -27.88 -2.89 10.25
N PHE A 172 -27.92 -4.15 9.78
CA PHE A 172 -27.25 -5.28 10.42
C PHE A 172 -25.75 -5.03 10.56
N THR A 173 -25.10 -4.58 9.48
CA THR A 173 -23.67 -4.31 9.48
C THR A 173 -23.31 -3.25 10.54
N VAL A 174 -24.01 -2.11 10.55
CA VAL A 174 -23.76 -1.04 11.54
C VAL A 174 -23.97 -1.54 12.97
N ASN A 175 -25.03 -2.29 13.22
CA ASN A 175 -25.31 -2.85 14.55
C ASN A 175 -24.24 -3.87 14.99
N THR A 176 -23.72 -4.67 14.05
CA THR A 176 -22.61 -5.59 14.29
C THR A 176 -21.33 -4.83 14.69
N LEU A 177 -20.99 -3.74 13.98
CA LEU A 177 -19.81 -2.91 14.31
C LEU A 177 -19.93 -2.25 15.69
N LYS A 178 -21.15 -1.83 16.09
CA LYS A 178 -21.41 -1.21 17.40
C LYS A 178 -21.35 -2.21 18.55
N ASN A 179 -21.49 -3.49 18.28
CA ASN A 179 -21.47 -4.51 19.33
C ASN A 179 -20.02 -4.81 19.75
N PRO A 180 -19.60 -4.50 20.99
CA PRO A 180 -18.22 -4.77 21.43
C PRO A 180 -17.82 -6.23 21.38
N ALA A 181 -18.80 -7.16 21.47
CA ALA A 181 -18.55 -8.59 21.39
C ALA A 181 -18.07 -9.02 20.00
N SER A 182 -18.38 -8.28 18.95
CA SER A 182 -17.92 -8.57 17.58
C SER A 182 -16.40 -8.43 17.45
N ARG A 183 -15.77 -7.54 18.24
CA ARG A 183 -14.34 -7.22 18.16
C ARG A 183 -13.91 -6.79 16.74
N SER A 184 -14.79 -6.08 16.05
CA SER A 184 -14.51 -5.54 14.72
C SER A 184 -13.27 -4.62 14.75
N THR A 185 -12.50 -4.60 13.67
CA THR A 185 -11.41 -3.64 13.47
C THR A 185 -11.90 -2.26 13.04
N ILE A 186 -13.15 -2.17 12.55
CA ILE A 186 -13.79 -0.93 12.09
C ILE A 186 -14.44 -0.24 13.28
N THR A 187 -13.98 0.94 13.63
CA THR A 187 -14.44 1.72 14.79
C THR A 187 -15.12 3.02 14.38
N GLY A 188 -15.67 3.75 15.37
CA GLY A 188 -16.28 5.07 15.15
C GLY A 188 -17.77 5.04 14.79
N TRP A 189 -18.43 3.88 14.93
CA TRP A 189 -19.86 3.71 14.62
C TRP A 189 -20.76 3.74 15.84
N ASP A 190 -20.23 3.81 17.07
CA ASP A 190 -20.95 3.67 18.33
C ASP A 190 -22.18 4.57 18.45
N ASN A 191 -22.05 5.83 18.00
CA ASN A 191 -23.09 6.84 18.09
C ASN A 191 -23.90 7.03 16.80
N VAL A 192 -23.67 6.21 15.76
CA VAL A 192 -24.43 6.24 14.52
C VAL A 192 -25.64 5.32 14.64
N ILE A 193 -26.82 5.79 14.29
CA ILE A 193 -28.03 5.00 14.29
C ILE A 193 -28.45 4.75 12.83
N ALA A 194 -28.38 3.50 12.37
CA ALA A 194 -28.88 3.12 11.07
C ALA A 194 -30.31 2.58 11.19
N LYS A 195 -31.23 3.03 10.34
CA LYS A 195 -32.64 2.63 10.31
C LYS A 195 -33.06 2.23 8.90
N GLU A 196 -33.68 1.08 8.78
CA GLU A 196 -34.41 0.67 7.56
C GLU A 196 -35.66 1.53 7.44
N ILE A 197 -35.82 2.27 6.36
CA ILE A 197 -37.06 3.01 6.03
C ILE A 197 -37.97 2.14 5.17
N ASP A 198 -37.36 1.49 4.20
CA ASP A 198 -37.98 0.45 3.37
C ASP A 198 -36.91 -0.56 2.89
N ASN A 199 -37.30 -1.52 2.06
CA ASN A 199 -36.39 -2.59 1.60
C ASN A 199 -35.07 -2.09 0.95
N ARG A 200 -35.03 -0.86 0.42
CA ARG A 200 -33.88 -0.29 -0.28
C ARG A 200 -33.40 1.03 0.32
N THR A 201 -34.15 1.61 1.25
CA THR A 201 -33.85 2.92 1.81
C THR A 201 -33.37 2.79 3.25
N VAL A 202 -32.16 3.25 3.52
CA VAL A 202 -31.55 3.30 4.85
C VAL A 202 -31.28 4.73 5.25
N ALA A 203 -31.61 5.10 6.48
CA ALA A 203 -31.27 6.39 7.06
C ALA A 203 -30.22 6.21 8.16
N PHE A 204 -29.22 7.09 8.16
CA PHE A 204 -28.20 7.21 9.21
C PHE A 204 -28.45 8.49 9.99
N GLU A 205 -28.72 8.35 11.28
CA GLU A 205 -28.87 9.47 12.19
C GLU A 205 -27.57 9.66 12.98
N LEU A 206 -27.05 10.88 12.97
CA LEU A 206 -25.80 11.27 13.62
C LEU A 206 -26.08 12.14 14.85
N PRO A 207 -25.28 12.04 15.93
CA PRO A 207 -25.46 12.86 17.14
C PRO A 207 -25.20 14.35 16.87
N ALA A 208 -24.36 14.67 15.90
CA ALA A 208 -24.01 16.01 15.47
C ALA A 208 -23.81 16.06 13.96
N VAL A 209 -23.84 17.27 13.38
CA VAL A 209 -23.55 17.45 11.97
C VAL A 209 -22.11 16.99 11.68
N TYR A 210 -21.99 16.12 10.69
CA TYR A 210 -20.69 15.62 10.24
C TYR A 210 -20.66 15.57 8.70
N ALA A 211 -20.18 16.64 8.08
CA ALA A 211 -20.21 16.82 6.63
C ALA A 211 -19.40 15.75 5.87
N ALA A 212 -18.36 15.19 6.48
CA ALA A 212 -17.54 14.11 5.90
C ALA A 212 -18.17 12.71 6.06
N PHE A 213 -19.36 12.57 6.65
CA PHE A 213 -19.98 11.26 6.89
C PHE A 213 -20.09 10.38 5.63
N PRO A 214 -20.46 10.90 4.43
CA PRO A 214 -20.49 10.09 3.23
C PRO A 214 -19.14 9.44 2.90
N HIS A 215 -18.02 10.10 3.22
CA HIS A 215 -16.67 9.55 3.04
C HIS A 215 -16.36 8.41 4.02
N ALA A 216 -16.95 8.43 5.22
CA ALA A 216 -16.82 7.33 6.18
C ALA A 216 -17.47 6.04 5.67
N LEU A 217 -18.56 6.15 4.91
CA LEU A 217 -19.26 5.01 4.30
C LEU A 217 -18.43 4.26 3.24
N ARG A 218 -17.38 4.88 2.70
CA ARG A 218 -16.40 4.21 1.83
C ARG A 218 -15.66 3.08 2.57
N PHE A 219 -15.57 3.17 3.88
CA PHE A 219 -14.91 2.17 4.73
C PHE A 219 -15.89 1.20 5.39
N LEU A 220 -17.18 1.27 5.04
CA LEU A 220 -18.22 0.39 5.55
C LEU A 220 -18.52 -0.72 4.53
N PRO A 221 -17.90 -1.91 4.62
CA PRO A 221 -18.28 -3.08 3.82
C PRO A 221 -19.65 -3.57 4.29
N ILE A 222 -20.56 -3.86 3.35
CA ILE A 222 -21.89 -4.34 3.72
C ILE A 222 -21.86 -5.86 3.86
N LEU A 223 -22.43 -6.39 4.95
CA LEU A 223 -22.51 -7.81 5.27
C LEU A 223 -23.90 -8.38 4.97
N PRO A 224 -24.01 -9.67 4.54
CA PRO A 224 -25.28 -10.33 4.28
C PRO A 224 -26.00 -10.71 5.58
N GLU A 225 -27.04 -9.93 5.95
CA GLU A 225 -27.83 -10.18 7.15
C GLU A 225 -28.47 -11.58 7.15
N HIS A 226 -28.98 -12.02 6.00
CA HIS A 226 -29.65 -13.31 5.86
C HIS A 226 -28.77 -14.53 6.18
N ILE A 227 -27.43 -14.38 6.12
CA ILE A 227 -26.48 -15.43 6.47
C ILE A 227 -26.03 -15.29 7.93
N LEU A 228 -25.79 -14.06 8.38
CA LEU A 228 -25.03 -13.80 9.61
C LEU A 228 -25.93 -13.46 10.82
N ARG A 229 -27.22 -13.20 10.64
CA ARG A 229 -28.11 -12.72 11.71
C ARG A 229 -28.25 -13.69 12.88
N ASP A 230 -28.16 -15.00 12.63
CA ASP A 230 -28.33 -16.03 13.64
C ASP A 230 -26.99 -16.43 14.30
N ILE A 231 -25.87 -15.76 13.92
CA ILE A 231 -24.53 -15.99 14.48
C ILE A 231 -24.29 -14.98 15.58
N GLU A 232 -23.90 -15.46 16.76
CA GLU A 232 -23.52 -14.58 17.87
C GLU A 232 -22.34 -13.67 17.47
N PRO A 233 -22.38 -12.36 17.78
CA PRO A 233 -21.33 -11.42 17.39
C PRO A 233 -19.91 -11.84 17.79
N ALA A 234 -19.76 -12.50 18.95
CA ALA A 234 -18.48 -13.00 19.42
C ALA A 234 -17.91 -14.17 18.59
N ALA A 235 -18.78 -14.90 17.86
CA ALA A 235 -18.42 -16.05 17.04
C ALA A 235 -18.20 -15.71 15.56
N LEU A 236 -18.52 -14.49 15.13
CA LEU A 236 -18.47 -14.09 13.71
C LEU A 236 -17.08 -14.24 13.08
N ARG A 237 -16.01 -14.06 13.86
CA ARG A 237 -14.65 -14.17 13.35
C ARG A 237 -14.26 -15.60 13.00
N GLU A 238 -14.70 -16.57 13.81
CA GLU A 238 -14.42 -18.00 13.68
C GLU A 238 -15.46 -18.72 12.82
N ASP A 239 -16.53 -18.04 12.43
CA ASP A 239 -17.56 -18.61 11.56
C ASP A 239 -17.01 -18.93 10.17
N SER A 240 -17.64 -19.93 9.54
CA SER A 240 -17.28 -20.38 8.18
C SER A 240 -17.33 -19.27 7.13
N PHE A 241 -18.13 -18.23 7.34
CA PHE A 241 -18.17 -17.04 6.50
C PHE A 241 -16.80 -16.33 6.40
N SER A 242 -16.00 -16.36 7.46
CA SER A 242 -14.65 -15.78 7.47
C SER A 242 -13.66 -16.46 6.51
N SER A 243 -13.96 -17.70 6.08
CA SER A 243 -13.16 -18.44 5.10
C SER A 243 -13.87 -18.65 3.76
N LYS A 244 -15.19 -18.55 3.73
CA LYS A 244 -16.04 -18.75 2.54
C LYS A 244 -17.15 -17.70 2.48
N PRO A 245 -16.78 -16.41 2.30
CA PRO A 245 -17.76 -15.34 2.30
C PRO A 245 -18.67 -15.40 1.06
N VAL A 246 -19.91 -14.93 1.25
CA VAL A 246 -20.84 -14.56 0.18
C VAL A 246 -20.78 -13.05 0.06
N GLY A 247 -20.27 -12.56 -1.06
CA GLY A 247 -20.04 -11.15 -1.31
C GLY A 247 -21.08 -10.51 -2.23
N SER A 248 -20.91 -9.23 -2.49
CA SER A 248 -21.67 -8.44 -3.47
C SER A 248 -20.76 -7.68 -4.43
N GLY A 249 -19.47 -7.98 -4.40
CA GLY A 249 -18.43 -7.29 -5.14
C GLY A 249 -18.27 -7.74 -6.60
N ALA A 250 -17.24 -7.22 -7.23
CA ALA A 250 -16.91 -7.53 -8.62
C ALA A 250 -16.42 -8.98 -8.81
N PHE A 251 -15.90 -9.59 -7.75
CA PHE A 251 -15.37 -10.96 -7.78
C PHE A 251 -15.97 -11.79 -6.64
N THR A 252 -16.01 -13.12 -6.86
CA THR A 252 -16.46 -14.11 -5.88
C THR A 252 -15.29 -15.01 -5.50
N LEU A 253 -15.29 -15.53 -4.27
CA LEU A 253 -14.27 -16.47 -3.82
C LEU A 253 -14.44 -17.83 -4.49
N ARG A 254 -13.36 -18.35 -5.07
CA ARG A 254 -13.32 -19.73 -5.61
C ARG A 254 -12.60 -20.66 -4.64
N LEU A 255 -11.47 -20.23 -4.10
CA LEU A 255 -10.64 -21.05 -3.24
C LEU A 255 -9.69 -20.16 -2.44
N LEU A 256 -9.55 -20.42 -1.16
CA LEU A 256 -8.43 -19.98 -0.34
C LEU A 256 -7.44 -21.15 -0.26
N GLN A 257 -6.34 -21.05 -1.00
CA GLN A 257 -5.31 -22.08 -1.09
C GLN A 257 -4.20 -21.80 -0.10
N GLU A 258 -3.88 -22.76 0.74
CA GLU A 258 -2.65 -22.75 1.54
C GLU A 258 -1.52 -23.36 0.71
N VAL A 259 -0.45 -22.59 0.50
CA VAL A 259 0.72 -23.01 -0.30
C VAL A 259 1.85 -23.46 0.61
N ASP A 260 2.08 -22.74 1.70
CA ASP A 260 3.11 -23.04 2.69
C ASP A 260 2.64 -22.53 4.06
N ALA A 261 2.17 -23.47 4.88
CA ALA A 261 1.68 -23.20 6.24
C ALA A 261 2.76 -22.63 7.18
N VAL A 262 4.02 -23.04 7.00
CA VAL A 262 5.13 -22.62 7.86
C VAL A 262 5.44 -21.13 7.66
N ASN A 263 5.38 -20.68 6.40
CA ASN A 263 5.63 -19.28 6.03
C ASN A 263 4.34 -18.47 5.89
N GLY A 264 3.18 -19.03 6.21
CA GLY A 264 1.88 -18.37 6.11
C GLY A 264 1.50 -17.99 4.68
N ARG A 265 2.09 -18.66 3.67
CA ARG A 265 1.87 -18.34 2.27
C ARG A 265 0.55 -18.91 1.79
N LYS A 266 -0.33 -18.02 1.34
CA LYS A 266 -1.66 -18.36 0.81
C LYS A 266 -1.87 -17.72 -0.57
N ILE A 267 -2.83 -18.26 -1.32
CA ILE A 267 -3.35 -17.63 -2.54
C ILE A 267 -4.86 -17.56 -2.43
N VAL A 268 -5.40 -16.35 -2.56
CA VAL A 268 -6.84 -16.11 -2.65
C VAL A 268 -7.24 -16.14 -4.12
N HIS A 269 -7.93 -17.19 -4.54
CA HIS A 269 -8.42 -17.34 -5.93
C HIS A 269 -9.82 -16.77 -6.05
N LEU A 270 -9.96 -15.73 -6.86
CA LEU A 270 -11.21 -15.06 -7.14
C LEU A 270 -11.62 -15.27 -8.60
N ALA A 271 -12.90 -15.38 -8.86
CA ALA A 271 -13.49 -15.38 -10.21
C ALA A 271 -14.44 -14.19 -10.36
N LYS A 272 -14.63 -13.72 -11.59
CA LYS A 272 -15.59 -12.66 -11.86
C LYS A 272 -16.98 -13.03 -11.38
N SER A 273 -17.66 -12.10 -10.72
CA SER A 273 -19.05 -12.26 -10.33
C SER A 273 -19.97 -12.08 -11.54
N GLY A 274 -20.90 -13.01 -11.72
CA GLY A 274 -21.94 -12.91 -12.75
C GLY A 274 -23.11 -12.02 -12.38
N SER A 275 -23.22 -11.67 -11.09
CA SER A 275 -24.31 -10.86 -10.52
C SER A 275 -23.91 -9.43 -10.19
N TYR A 276 -22.66 -9.02 -10.53
CA TYR A 276 -22.19 -7.70 -10.20
C TYR A 276 -22.96 -6.59 -10.94
N PHE A 277 -23.56 -5.69 -10.19
CA PHE A 277 -24.47 -4.66 -10.70
C PHE A 277 -23.83 -3.58 -11.60
N LYS A 278 -22.50 -3.42 -11.59
CA LYS A 278 -21.77 -2.53 -12.53
C LYS A 278 -21.38 -3.24 -13.83
N GLY A 279 -21.91 -4.43 -14.06
CA GLY A 279 -21.62 -5.26 -15.24
C GLY A 279 -20.49 -6.26 -15.00
N THR A 280 -20.32 -7.17 -15.94
CA THR A 280 -19.34 -8.25 -15.84
C THR A 280 -17.92 -7.72 -15.87
N PRO A 281 -17.08 -8.05 -14.87
CA PRO A 281 -15.66 -7.68 -14.89
C PRO A 281 -14.95 -8.16 -16.15
N LYS A 282 -14.01 -7.37 -16.64
CA LYS A 282 -13.23 -7.71 -17.86
C LYS A 282 -12.23 -8.85 -17.61
N LEU A 283 -11.71 -8.97 -16.39
CA LEU A 283 -10.84 -10.08 -15.98
C LEU A 283 -11.68 -11.28 -15.58
N ASP A 284 -11.28 -12.49 -15.97
CA ASP A 284 -11.94 -13.73 -15.55
C ASP A 284 -11.60 -14.09 -14.11
N ARG A 285 -10.36 -13.84 -13.70
CA ARG A 285 -9.81 -14.25 -12.41
C ARG A 285 -8.88 -13.20 -11.85
N VAL A 286 -8.88 -13.11 -10.53
CA VAL A 286 -7.87 -12.41 -9.74
C VAL A 286 -7.26 -13.42 -8.76
N GLN A 287 -5.96 -13.42 -8.62
CA GLN A 287 -5.23 -14.20 -7.63
C GLN A 287 -4.43 -13.25 -6.76
N LEU A 288 -4.69 -13.25 -5.46
CA LEU A 288 -3.89 -12.51 -4.49
C LEU A 288 -2.89 -13.50 -3.88
N HIS A 289 -1.63 -13.35 -4.26
CA HIS A 289 -0.51 -14.13 -3.73
C HIS A 289 0.01 -13.44 -2.47
N VAL A 290 -0.22 -14.05 -1.32
CA VAL A 290 0.08 -13.47 -0.01
C VAL A 290 1.51 -13.78 0.38
N TYR A 291 2.27 -12.74 0.73
CA TYR A 291 3.66 -12.84 1.19
C TYR A 291 3.84 -12.16 2.55
N LYS A 292 4.76 -12.68 3.36
CA LYS A 292 5.04 -12.15 4.70
C LYS A 292 5.93 -10.91 4.69
N ASP A 293 6.74 -10.72 3.64
CA ASP A 293 7.74 -9.66 3.56
C ASP A 293 7.92 -9.16 2.12
N ILE A 294 8.46 -7.94 2.02
CA ILE A 294 8.68 -7.25 0.75
C ILE A 294 9.74 -7.92 -0.13
N ASP A 295 10.72 -8.60 0.47
CA ASP A 295 11.77 -9.29 -0.29
C ASP A 295 11.20 -10.53 -1.00
N SER A 296 10.21 -11.18 -0.39
CA SER A 296 9.47 -12.26 -1.03
C SER A 296 8.62 -11.75 -2.20
N VAL A 297 8.00 -10.57 -2.08
CA VAL A 297 7.30 -9.90 -3.19
C VAL A 297 8.25 -9.57 -4.33
N LYS A 298 9.42 -8.99 -4.04
CA LYS A 298 10.46 -8.69 -5.04
C LYS A 298 10.93 -9.96 -5.77
N ARG A 299 11.13 -11.07 -5.03
CA ARG A 299 11.49 -12.36 -5.64
C ARG A 299 10.39 -12.89 -6.57
N ALA A 300 9.12 -12.80 -6.15
CA ALA A 300 7.98 -13.23 -6.96
C ALA A 300 7.86 -12.43 -8.27
N LEU A 301 8.09 -11.12 -8.23
CA LEU A 301 8.19 -10.28 -9.42
C LEU A 301 9.40 -10.69 -10.30
N ALA A 302 10.57 -10.89 -9.70
CA ALA A 302 11.78 -11.26 -10.43
C ALA A 302 11.64 -12.62 -11.16
N THR A 303 10.93 -13.58 -10.57
CA THR A 303 10.66 -14.89 -11.15
C THR A 303 9.43 -14.94 -12.06
N SER A 304 8.69 -13.82 -12.18
CA SER A 304 7.41 -13.73 -12.91
C SER A 304 6.34 -14.70 -12.37
N GLU A 305 6.39 -14.99 -11.08
CA GLU A 305 5.36 -15.77 -10.39
C GLU A 305 4.04 -14.99 -10.28
N VAL A 306 4.17 -13.67 -10.16
CA VAL A 306 3.06 -12.71 -10.19
C VAL A 306 3.27 -11.71 -11.31
N ASN A 307 2.19 -11.09 -11.79
CA ASN A 307 2.25 -10.07 -12.84
C ASN A 307 1.99 -8.65 -12.33
N ALA A 308 1.73 -8.50 -11.05
CA ALA A 308 1.59 -7.20 -10.39
C ALA A 308 1.99 -7.26 -8.91
N ALA A 309 2.25 -6.10 -8.34
CA ALA A 309 2.36 -5.87 -6.90
C ALA A 309 1.93 -4.43 -6.61
N THR A 310 1.31 -4.22 -5.45
CA THR A 310 0.95 -2.91 -4.91
C THR A 310 1.67 -2.66 -3.59
N ASP A 311 1.51 -1.46 -3.04
CA ASP A 311 2.03 -1.04 -1.73
C ASP A 311 3.57 -1.12 -1.59
N LEU A 312 4.30 -1.15 -2.72
CA LEU A 312 5.75 -1.01 -2.70
C LEU A 312 6.12 0.41 -2.29
N THR A 313 7.08 0.54 -1.37
CA THR A 313 7.69 1.84 -1.12
C THR A 313 8.41 2.34 -2.37
N VAL A 314 8.67 3.65 -2.44
CA VAL A 314 9.44 4.21 -3.56
C VAL A 314 10.81 3.55 -3.67
N SER A 315 11.45 3.30 -2.53
CA SER A 315 12.76 2.63 -2.49
C SER A 315 12.70 1.18 -2.98
N ASP A 316 11.61 0.47 -2.68
CA ASP A 316 11.44 -0.93 -3.10
C ASP A 316 11.07 -1.03 -4.59
N SER A 317 10.23 -0.10 -5.08
CA SER A 317 9.83 -0.05 -6.49
C SER A 317 11.02 0.22 -7.43
N ASN A 318 12.02 0.98 -6.98
CA ASN A 318 13.26 1.21 -7.73
C ASN A 318 14.08 -0.07 -7.99
N ALA A 319 13.85 -1.13 -7.22
CA ALA A 319 14.49 -2.43 -7.43
C ALA A 319 13.74 -3.33 -8.42
N VAL A 320 12.55 -2.93 -8.87
CA VAL A 320 11.73 -3.69 -9.82
C VAL A 320 12.24 -3.49 -11.25
N SER A 321 12.31 -4.57 -12.03
CA SER A 321 12.76 -4.52 -13.42
C SER A 321 11.76 -3.77 -14.31
N THR A 322 12.14 -2.59 -14.79
CA THR A 322 11.34 -1.79 -15.74
C THR A 322 11.28 -2.37 -17.15
N VAL A 323 12.08 -3.39 -17.44
CA VAL A 323 11.99 -4.14 -18.70
C VAL A 323 10.76 -5.05 -18.73
N ARG A 324 10.39 -5.59 -17.55
CA ARG A 324 9.27 -6.54 -17.42
C ARG A 324 7.99 -5.91 -16.93
N TYR A 325 8.10 -4.87 -16.09
CA TYR A 325 6.98 -4.25 -15.39
C TYR A 325 6.95 -2.75 -15.66
N SER A 326 5.75 -2.21 -15.78
CA SER A 326 5.52 -0.77 -15.69
C SER A 326 5.44 -0.41 -14.20
N VAL A 327 6.25 0.54 -13.76
CA VAL A 327 6.17 1.09 -12.39
C VAL A 327 5.36 2.37 -12.45
N GLU A 328 4.25 2.41 -11.75
CA GLU A 328 3.39 3.58 -11.66
C GLU A 328 3.38 4.09 -10.21
N HIS A 329 3.70 5.37 -10.05
CA HIS A 329 3.54 6.08 -8.79
C HIS A 329 2.26 6.89 -8.85
N ARG A 330 1.35 6.64 -7.92
CA ARG A 330 0.12 7.41 -7.80
C ARG A 330 0.10 8.12 -6.46
N PRO A 331 -0.17 9.43 -6.44
CA PRO A 331 -0.35 10.13 -5.18
C PRO A 331 -1.55 9.52 -4.45
N ILE A 332 -1.34 9.18 -3.20
CA ILE A 332 -2.40 8.83 -2.27
C ILE A 332 -2.68 10.05 -1.40
N ASN A 333 -3.92 10.21 -0.95
CA ASN A 333 -4.28 11.34 -0.07
C ASN A 333 -3.76 11.09 1.35
N SER A 334 -2.44 11.01 1.48
CA SER A 334 -1.73 10.86 2.75
C SER A 334 -0.41 11.61 2.71
N GLY A 335 0.17 11.85 3.87
CA GLY A 335 1.45 12.53 3.99
C GLY A 335 2.29 11.98 5.13
N VAL A 336 3.61 12.03 4.98
CA VAL A 336 4.56 11.69 6.04
C VAL A 336 4.97 12.97 6.76
N TYR A 337 4.77 12.99 8.07
CA TYR A 337 5.00 14.13 8.94
C TYR A 337 5.99 13.78 10.05
N ALA A 338 6.85 14.71 10.41
CA ALA A 338 7.57 14.70 11.67
C ALA A 338 6.71 15.41 12.73
N LEU A 339 5.86 14.63 13.41
CA LEU A 339 4.90 15.12 14.40
C LEU A 339 5.63 15.41 15.71
N MET A 340 5.79 16.69 16.03
CA MET A 340 6.47 17.16 17.25
C MET A 340 5.49 17.12 18.43
N ASN A 341 5.81 16.33 19.45
CA ASN A 341 5.01 16.23 20.67
C ASN A 341 5.12 17.53 21.47
N THR A 342 4.08 18.36 21.46
CA THR A 342 4.07 19.67 22.13
C THR A 342 4.04 19.58 23.64
N THR A 343 3.82 18.40 24.24
CA THR A 343 3.91 18.17 25.69
C THR A 343 5.30 17.73 26.13
N SER A 344 6.20 17.38 25.19
CA SER A 344 7.60 17.10 25.53
C SER A 344 8.29 18.35 26.08
N PRO A 345 9.02 18.27 27.21
CA PRO A 345 9.73 19.42 27.79
C PRO A 345 10.67 20.10 26.78
N MET A 346 11.29 19.35 25.88
CA MET A 346 12.22 19.88 24.86
C MET A 346 11.49 20.62 23.74
N LEU A 347 10.20 20.34 23.52
CA LEU A 347 9.41 20.86 22.40
C LEU A 347 8.24 21.76 22.82
N GLN A 348 8.09 22.09 24.10
CA GLN A 348 7.08 23.04 24.57
C GLN A 348 7.30 24.44 23.98
N ASP A 349 8.56 24.88 23.90
CA ASP A 349 8.88 26.18 23.30
C ASP A 349 8.65 26.14 21.77
N LYS A 350 7.79 27.04 21.31
CA LYS A 350 7.49 27.21 19.88
C LYS A 350 8.74 27.51 19.05
N LYS A 351 9.71 28.28 19.61
CA LYS A 351 10.95 28.64 18.91
C LYS A 351 11.79 27.40 18.60
N VAL A 352 11.84 26.42 19.51
CA VAL A 352 12.55 25.16 19.28
C VAL A 352 11.91 24.39 18.11
N ARG A 353 10.57 24.29 18.10
CA ARG A 353 9.86 23.62 17.00
C ARG A 353 10.05 24.32 15.66
N GLN A 354 10.01 25.66 15.65
CA GLN A 354 10.27 26.47 14.45
C GLN A 354 11.73 26.35 13.99
N ALA A 355 12.68 26.24 14.91
CA ALA A 355 14.08 26.01 14.60
C ALA A 355 14.30 24.65 13.91
N LEU A 356 13.72 23.59 14.46
CA LEU A 356 13.76 22.26 13.84
C LEU A 356 13.13 22.27 12.44
N GLN A 357 12.01 22.96 12.26
CA GLN A 357 11.35 23.11 10.97
C GLN A 357 12.25 23.86 9.97
N SER A 358 12.78 25.04 10.35
CA SER A 358 13.68 25.83 9.48
C SER A 358 15.00 25.11 9.19
N GLY A 359 15.47 24.27 10.11
CA GLY A 359 16.67 23.46 9.96
C GLY A 359 16.49 22.16 9.19
N THR A 360 15.27 21.91 8.69
CA THR A 360 14.95 20.69 7.93
C THR A 360 14.83 20.97 6.45
N ASN A 361 15.73 20.38 5.65
CA ASN A 361 15.68 20.40 4.19
C ASN A 361 14.79 19.23 3.71
N THR A 362 13.49 19.47 3.60
CA THR A 362 12.52 18.48 3.13
C THR A 362 12.72 18.11 1.66
N GLU A 363 13.27 19.01 0.85
CA GLU A 363 13.61 18.75 -0.55
C GLU A 363 14.73 17.70 -0.65
N GLU A 364 15.78 17.80 0.20
CA GLU A 364 16.83 16.78 0.27
C GLU A 364 16.23 15.41 0.63
N VAL A 365 15.31 15.36 1.62
CA VAL A 365 14.65 14.12 2.02
C VAL A 365 13.91 13.51 0.83
N ARG A 366 13.06 14.30 0.15
CA ARG A 366 12.29 13.83 -1.01
C ARG A 366 13.19 13.35 -2.14
N ASN A 367 14.19 14.14 -2.53
CA ASN A 367 15.10 13.81 -3.63
C ASN A 367 15.94 12.56 -3.37
N LYS A 368 16.20 12.20 -2.11
CA LYS A 368 16.90 10.97 -1.74
C LYS A 368 16.01 9.74 -1.79
N LEU A 369 14.70 9.91 -1.71
CA LEU A 369 13.71 8.84 -1.88
C LEU A 369 13.34 8.71 -3.35
N SER A 370 12.76 9.76 -3.93
CA SER A 370 12.51 9.92 -5.37
C SER A 370 12.31 11.39 -5.72
N PRO A 371 12.88 11.86 -6.85
CA PRO A 371 12.67 13.23 -7.33
C PRO A 371 11.19 13.59 -7.61
N ASP A 372 10.37 12.58 -7.91
CA ASP A 372 8.96 12.75 -8.30
C ASP A 372 7.99 12.79 -7.12
N LEU A 373 8.49 12.68 -5.86
CA LEU A 373 7.63 12.77 -4.68
C LEU A 373 7.06 14.18 -4.53
N PRO A 374 5.71 14.32 -4.41
CA PRO A 374 5.08 15.61 -4.18
C PRO A 374 5.57 16.27 -2.90
N GLU A 375 5.65 17.58 -2.92
CA GLU A 375 5.90 18.36 -1.70
C GLU A 375 4.64 18.39 -0.82
N LEU A 376 4.86 18.33 0.49
CA LEU A 376 3.81 18.46 1.50
C LEU A 376 4.31 19.42 2.59
N HIS A 377 3.64 20.54 2.80
CA HIS A 377 3.98 21.53 3.82
C HIS A 377 2.79 21.98 4.68
N LEU A 378 1.62 21.43 4.40
CA LEU A 378 0.37 21.70 5.10
C LEU A 378 -0.16 20.42 5.78
N PRO A 379 -1.10 20.54 6.73
CA PRO A 379 -1.88 19.40 7.22
C PRO A 379 -2.84 18.82 6.17
N PHE A 380 -2.93 19.46 5.01
CA PHE A 380 -3.77 19.11 3.87
C PHE A 380 -2.91 18.84 2.63
N ILE A 381 -3.46 18.15 1.65
CA ILE A 381 -2.89 18.08 0.31
C ILE A 381 -3.27 19.37 -0.43
N ASP A 382 -2.33 19.96 -1.16
CA ASP A 382 -2.52 21.26 -1.82
C ASP A 382 -3.79 21.33 -2.69
N SER A 383 -4.14 20.22 -3.35
CA SER A 383 -5.38 20.14 -4.16
C SER A 383 -6.69 20.20 -3.33
N GLN A 384 -6.61 20.07 -2.01
CA GLN A 384 -7.74 20.16 -1.09
C GLN A 384 -7.87 21.53 -0.43
N VAL A 385 -6.91 22.43 -0.67
CA VAL A 385 -6.90 23.77 -0.09
C VAL A 385 -7.56 24.75 -1.07
N TYR A 386 -8.50 25.50 -0.57
CA TYR A 386 -9.21 26.55 -1.32
C TYR A 386 -8.71 27.93 -0.90
N GLY A 387 -8.45 28.80 -1.86
CA GLY A 387 -7.95 30.14 -1.61
C GLY A 387 -6.43 30.24 -1.58
N ASN A 388 -5.89 31.12 -0.75
CA ASN A 388 -4.45 31.35 -0.69
C ASN A 388 -3.76 30.27 0.14
N ILE A 389 -2.86 29.52 -0.50
CA ILE A 389 -2.00 28.56 0.18
C ILE A 389 -0.97 29.34 1.02
N PRO A 390 -0.83 29.06 2.33
CA PRO A 390 0.19 29.68 3.15
C PRO A 390 1.59 29.52 2.57
N THR A 391 2.43 30.53 2.78
CA THR A 391 3.85 30.46 2.37
C THR A 391 4.52 29.27 3.06
N LYS A 392 5.18 28.43 2.28
CA LYS A 392 5.88 27.27 2.83
C LYS A 392 7.06 27.70 3.71
N PRO A 393 7.37 26.93 4.76
CA PRO A 393 8.58 27.12 5.54
C PRO A 393 9.82 27.02 4.65
N VAL A 394 10.75 27.96 4.84
CA VAL A 394 12.01 27.98 4.10
C VAL A 394 13.08 27.26 4.91
N TYR A 395 13.85 26.41 4.25
CA TYR A 395 15.06 25.83 4.83
C TYR A 395 16.09 26.93 5.04
N ASP A 396 16.42 27.21 6.29
CA ASP A 396 17.36 28.25 6.71
C ASP A 396 18.06 27.85 8.00
N VAL A 397 19.28 27.35 7.87
CA VAL A 397 20.11 26.92 9.02
C VAL A 397 20.49 28.10 9.92
N ALA A 398 20.71 29.29 9.36
CA ALA A 398 21.06 30.47 10.14
C ALA A 398 19.87 30.88 11.03
N ARG A 399 18.67 30.91 10.44
CA ARG A 399 17.43 31.16 11.20
C ARG A 399 17.15 30.09 12.25
N ALA A 400 17.40 28.82 11.93
CA ALA A 400 17.26 27.72 12.89
C ALA A 400 18.17 27.92 14.12
N ASN A 401 19.44 28.23 13.88
CA ASN A 401 20.40 28.51 14.95
C ASN A 401 19.99 29.72 15.78
N GLN A 402 19.59 30.83 15.14
CA GLN A 402 19.09 32.01 15.83
C GLN A 402 17.91 31.69 16.76
N LEU A 403 16.93 30.92 16.30
CA LEU A 403 15.75 30.53 17.07
C LEU A 403 16.13 29.67 18.28
N LEU A 404 17.10 28.76 18.15
CA LEU A 404 17.61 27.97 19.28
C LEU A 404 18.33 28.84 20.30
N ASP A 405 19.15 29.81 19.84
CA ASP A 405 19.81 30.76 20.72
C ASP A 405 18.78 31.65 21.47
N GLU A 406 17.76 32.15 20.77
CA GLU A 406 16.66 32.91 21.34
C GLU A 406 15.81 32.08 22.36
N ALA A 407 15.77 30.74 22.19
CA ALA A 407 15.14 29.83 23.14
C ALA A 407 16.02 29.46 24.33
N GLY A 408 17.25 30.01 24.39
CA GLY A 408 18.22 29.79 25.46
C GLY A 408 19.06 28.50 25.28
N TRP A 409 19.03 27.87 24.13
CA TRP A 409 19.85 26.68 23.81
C TRP A 409 21.18 27.12 23.17
N ALA A 410 22.18 27.41 24.00
CA ALA A 410 23.49 27.83 23.52
C ALA A 410 24.36 26.64 23.05
N ILE A 411 25.18 26.84 22.00
CA ILE A 411 26.11 25.81 21.56
C ILE A 411 27.28 25.69 22.55
N GLN A 412 27.57 24.48 23.00
CA GLN A 412 28.73 24.15 23.84
C GLN A 412 29.44 22.95 23.20
N GLY A 413 30.60 23.21 22.57
CA GLY A 413 31.20 22.22 21.67
C GLY A 413 30.29 21.95 20.47
N ASP A 414 29.90 20.69 20.28
CA ASP A 414 29.04 20.26 19.17
C ASP A 414 27.56 20.07 19.61
N VAL A 415 27.21 20.44 20.86
CA VAL A 415 25.87 20.17 21.42
C VAL A 415 25.23 21.45 21.93
N ARG A 416 23.94 21.58 21.74
CA ARG A 416 23.11 22.63 22.33
C ARG A 416 22.77 22.32 23.77
N MET A 417 23.07 23.26 24.67
CA MET A 417 22.88 23.13 26.11
C MET A 417 22.00 24.25 26.65
N LYS A 418 21.15 23.93 27.62
CA LYS A 418 20.39 24.89 28.43
C LYS A 418 20.29 24.37 29.86
N ASP A 419 20.63 25.22 30.85
CA ASP A 419 20.58 24.86 32.26
C ASP A 419 21.33 23.56 32.61
N GLY A 420 22.49 23.33 31.94
CA GLY A 420 23.31 22.13 32.08
C GLY A 420 22.76 20.87 31.43
N GLN A 421 21.65 20.97 30.71
CA GLN A 421 21.03 19.83 30.00
C GLN A 421 21.20 19.95 28.49
N PRO A 422 21.55 18.86 27.78
CA PRO A 422 21.61 18.85 26.33
C PRO A 422 20.21 18.86 25.71
N LEU A 423 20.07 19.53 24.56
CA LEU A 423 18.87 19.40 23.72
C LEU A 423 18.86 18.02 23.07
N LYS A 424 18.17 17.09 23.73
CA LYS A 424 18.09 15.69 23.32
C LYS A 424 16.67 15.35 22.89
N LEU A 425 16.54 14.77 21.70
CA LEU A 425 15.25 14.35 21.13
C LEU A 425 15.24 12.84 20.84
N SER A 426 14.15 12.19 21.24
CA SER A 426 13.79 10.83 20.84
C SER A 426 12.87 10.89 19.63
N VAL A 427 13.33 10.37 18.49
CA VAL A 427 12.56 10.33 17.26
C VAL A 427 12.19 8.89 16.94
N VAL A 428 10.89 8.63 16.83
CA VAL A 428 10.34 7.28 16.63
C VAL A 428 9.70 7.17 15.26
N THR A 429 9.84 6.01 14.61
CA THR A 429 9.11 5.67 13.39
C THR A 429 8.81 4.17 13.35
N THR A 430 7.96 3.75 12.43
CA THR A 430 7.75 2.34 12.11
C THR A 430 8.76 1.89 11.06
N LYS A 431 9.11 0.61 11.07
CA LYS A 431 10.02 -0.01 10.11
C LYS A 431 9.42 0.05 8.70
N ASN A 432 10.06 0.84 7.86
CA ASN A 432 9.73 1.03 6.45
C ASN A 432 10.94 1.66 5.78
N ASN A 433 11.36 1.14 4.63
CA ASN A 433 12.58 1.59 3.95
C ASN A 433 12.62 3.10 3.67
N ASP A 434 11.48 3.70 3.32
CA ASP A 434 11.41 5.13 3.05
C ASP A 434 11.45 5.95 4.35
N PHE A 435 10.76 5.48 5.40
CA PHE A 435 10.76 6.17 6.69
C PHE A 435 12.13 6.12 7.37
N GLU A 436 12.81 4.98 7.29
CA GLU A 436 14.17 4.83 7.85
C GLU A 436 15.19 5.75 7.14
N LYS A 437 15.10 5.86 5.80
CA LYS A 437 15.93 6.80 5.04
C LYS A 437 15.61 8.25 5.39
N ALA A 438 14.33 8.61 5.44
CA ALA A 438 13.89 9.95 5.83
C ALA A 438 14.35 10.31 7.25
N LEU A 439 14.19 9.39 8.20
CA LEU A 439 14.64 9.53 9.58
C LEU A 439 16.16 9.74 9.66
N GLY A 440 16.93 8.97 8.90
CA GLY A 440 18.38 9.11 8.87
C GLY A 440 18.85 10.49 8.40
N ILE A 441 18.20 11.05 7.37
CA ILE A 441 18.50 12.38 6.84
C ILE A 441 18.08 13.46 7.87
N LEU A 442 16.87 13.37 8.39
CA LEU A 442 16.33 14.28 9.39
C LEU A 442 17.23 14.34 10.63
N ALA A 443 17.59 13.19 11.18
CA ALA A 443 18.47 13.09 12.33
C ALA A 443 19.87 13.71 12.05
N LYS A 444 20.42 13.52 10.85
CA LYS A 444 21.68 14.13 10.43
C LYS A 444 21.59 15.66 10.39
N GLN A 445 20.52 16.20 9.82
CA GLN A 445 20.29 17.65 9.73
C GLN A 445 20.13 18.28 11.12
N TRP A 446 19.40 17.67 12.02
CA TRP A 446 19.22 18.17 13.38
C TRP A 446 20.48 18.06 14.24
N ARG A 447 21.28 16.98 14.07
CA ARG A 447 22.61 16.89 14.72
C ARG A 447 23.54 18.01 14.26
N ALA A 448 23.44 18.45 13.01
CA ALA A 448 24.21 19.59 12.51
C ALA A 448 23.82 20.92 13.15
N LEU A 449 22.63 21.03 13.77
CA LEU A 449 22.21 22.16 14.61
C LEU A 449 22.67 22.03 16.06
N GLY A 450 23.41 20.99 16.43
CA GLY A 450 23.80 20.70 17.81
C GLY A 450 22.76 19.95 18.63
N VAL A 451 21.70 19.40 18.02
CA VAL A 451 20.68 18.61 18.72
C VAL A 451 21.15 17.15 18.83
N THR A 452 21.09 16.59 20.03
CA THR A 452 21.32 15.15 20.24
C THR A 452 20.07 14.37 19.84
N VAL A 453 20.18 13.52 18.80
CA VAL A 453 19.04 12.76 18.28
C VAL A 453 19.26 11.28 18.52
N THR A 454 18.33 10.66 19.25
CA THR A 454 18.19 9.20 19.36
C THR A 454 17.04 8.74 18.48
N THR A 455 17.24 7.64 17.76
CA THR A 455 16.23 7.10 16.84
C THR A 455 15.75 5.74 17.34
N ASN A 456 14.44 5.50 17.26
CA ASN A 456 13.83 4.21 17.55
C ASN A 456 12.96 3.79 16.37
N ILE A 457 13.13 2.56 15.90
CA ILE A 457 12.40 1.97 14.77
C ILE A 457 11.65 0.76 15.31
N VAL A 458 10.32 0.80 15.23
CA VAL A 458 9.45 -0.29 15.68
C VAL A 458 9.02 -1.12 14.46
N ASP A 459 9.21 -2.43 14.53
CA ASP A 459 8.87 -3.36 13.46
C ASP A 459 7.43 -3.89 13.63
N PRO A 460 6.48 -3.48 12.76
CA PRO A 460 5.10 -3.96 12.83
C PRO A 460 4.97 -5.47 12.54
N SER A 461 5.99 -6.10 11.94
CA SER A 461 6.00 -7.52 11.64
C SER A 461 6.55 -8.38 12.79
N ASP A 462 7.13 -7.76 13.81
CA ASP A 462 7.62 -8.43 15.01
C ASP A 462 6.45 -8.64 16.00
N PRO A 463 6.05 -9.90 16.29
CA PRO A 463 4.92 -10.16 17.19
C PRO A 463 5.14 -9.67 18.64
N SER A 464 6.39 -9.37 19.01
CA SER A 464 6.75 -8.83 20.33
C SER A 464 6.59 -7.31 20.43
N GLN A 465 6.29 -6.62 19.32
CA GLN A 465 6.15 -5.17 19.24
C GLN A 465 4.74 -4.81 18.75
N ASP A 466 4.10 -3.88 19.42
CA ASP A 466 2.79 -3.34 19.03
C ASP A 466 2.88 -1.83 18.85
N VAL A 467 2.81 -1.38 17.59
CA VAL A 467 2.91 0.05 17.25
C VAL A 467 1.89 0.90 18.00
N VAL A 468 0.67 0.38 18.19
CA VAL A 468 -0.40 1.11 18.87
C VAL A 468 -0.12 1.18 20.37
N GLN A 469 0.18 0.04 21.01
CA GLN A 469 0.37 -0.07 22.43
C GLN A 469 1.72 0.52 22.88
N ASP A 470 2.77 0.37 22.06
CA ASP A 470 4.13 0.75 22.46
C ASP A 470 4.49 2.18 22.07
N ILE A 471 3.85 2.74 21.01
CA ILE A 471 4.18 4.07 20.50
C ILE A 471 3.00 5.03 20.55
N LEU A 472 1.89 4.68 19.84
CA LEU A 472 0.85 5.65 19.55
C LEU A 472 0.00 6.02 20.77
N GLN A 473 -0.30 5.05 21.63
CA GLN A 473 -1.07 5.29 22.86
C GLN A 473 -0.22 5.94 23.96
N PRO A 474 0.99 5.45 24.32
CA PRO A 474 1.79 6.04 25.39
C PRO A 474 2.39 7.40 25.02
N ARG A 475 2.64 7.63 23.71
CA ARG A 475 3.26 8.86 23.16
C ARG A 475 4.59 9.21 23.84
N GLN A 476 5.38 8.20 24.18
CA GLN A 476 6.69 8.34 24.82
C GLN A 476 7.79 8.65 23.78
N TYR A 477 7.61 9.74 23.05
CA TYR A 477 8.55 10.27 22.06
C TYR A 477 8.52 11.80 22.09
N ASP A 478 9.59 12.42 21.61
CA ASP A 478 9.60 13.85 21.32
C ASP A 478 9.07 14.11 19.91
N VAL A 479 9.45 13.27 18.95
CA VAL A 479 8.98 13.37 17.56
C VAL A 479 8.58 11.99 17.03
N LEU A 480 7.44 11.93 16.37
CA LEU A 480 6.97 10.75 15.65
C LEU A 480 7.02 11.03 14.14
N LEU A 481 7.87 10.32 13.40
CA LEU A 481 7.83 10.33 11.95
C LEU A 481 6.82 9.30 11.48
N TYR A 482 5.69 9.75 10.96
CA TYR A 482 4.54 8.89 10.70
C TYR A 482 3.71 9.37 9.53
N GLN A 483 3.06 8.42 8.85
CA GLN A 483 2.13 8.71 7.76
C GLN A 483 0.73 8.94 8.30
N LEU A 484 0.14 10.08 7.95
CA LEU A 484 -1.27 10.39 8.21
C LEU A 484 -2.07 10.23 6.92
N THR A 485 -3.18 9.50 6.98
CA THR A 485 -4.13 9.38 5.87
C THR A 485 -5.15 10.48 5.95
N ILE A 486 -5.13 11.40 4.99
CA ILE A 486 -6.06 12.54 4.92
C ILE A 486 -7.36 12.12 4.23
N GLY A 487 -7.27 11.18 3.28
CA GLY A 487 -8.43 10.68 2.53
C GLY A 487 -8.91 11.62 1.42
N GLY A 488 -10.08 11.35 0.88
CA GLY A 488 -10.70 12.16 -0.18
C GLY A 488 -11.41 13.41 0.34
N ASP A 489 -11.60 13.52 1.65
CA ASP A 489 -12.18 14.67 2.33
C ASP A 489 -11.14 15.34 3.22
N PRO A 490 -11.02 16.70 3.20
CA PRO A 490 -10.00 17.42 3.99
C PRO A 490 -10.34 17.54 5.48
N ASP A 491 -11.18 16.68 6.05
CA ASP A 491 -11.47 16.67 7.49
C ASP A 491 -10.29 16.10 8.30
N VAL A 492 -9.38 16.99 8.70
CA VAL A 492 -8.21 16.65 9.52
C VAL A 492 -8.44 16.84 11.03
N TYR A 493 -9.69 16.98 11.46
CA TYR A 493 -10.08 17.14 12.87
C TYR A 493 -9.46 16.07 13.77
N ALA A 494 -9.49 14.81 13.32
CA ALA A 494 -8.97 13.68 14.10
C ALA A 494 -7.47 13.82 14.43
N TYR A 495 -6.70 14.50 13.58
CA TYR A 495 -5.25 14.64 13.73
C TYR A 495 -4.83 15.93 14.44
N TRP A 496 -5.67 16.99 14.40
CA TRP A 496 -5.23 18.32 14.83
C TRP A 496 -6.11 18.99 15.87
N HIS A 497 -7.34 18.52 16.11
CA HIS A 497 -8.20 19.09 17.17
C HIS A 497 -7.72 18.67 18.55
N SER A 498 -7.77 19.60 19.53
CA SER A 498 -7.23 19.36 20.90
C SER A 498 -7.96 18.24 21.65
N SER A 499 -9.25 17.99 21.37
CA SER A 499 -9.98 16.87 21.96
C SER A 499 -9.42 15.49 21.58
N GLN A 500 -8.64 15.42 20.53
CA GLN A 500 -8.00 14.20 20.03
C GLN A 500 -6.58 14.00 20.59
N ALA A 501 -6.11 14.94 21.43
CA ALA A 501 -4.73 14.94 21.90
C ALA A 501 -4.42 13.82 22.91
N THR A 502 -5.37 13.35 23.72
CA THR A 502 -5.09 12.39 24.80
C THR A 502 -5.33 10.95 24.39
N ALA A 503 -6.46 10.67 23.76
CA ALA A 503 -6.88 9.30 23.39
C ALA A 503 -7.21 9.13 21.91
N GLY A 504 -7.19 10.23 21.12
CA GLY A 504 -7.45 10.21 19.68
C GLY A 504 -6.16 10.19 18.85
N LEU A 505 -6.23 10.65 17.60
CA LEU A 505 -5.15 10.57 16.61
C LEU A 505 -4.29 11.84 16.53
N ASN A 506 -4.49 12.82 17.41
CA ASN A 506 -3.60 13.98 17.50
C ASN A 506 -2.29 13.59 18.20
N PHE A 507 -1.43 12.91 17.49
CA PHE A 507 -0.15 12.37 18.00
C PHE A 507 0.88 13.44 18.35
N SER A 508 0.68 14.67 17.93
CA SER A 508 1.50 15.82 18.34
C SER A 508 1.07 16.45 19.64
N ASN A 509 -0.04 16.03 20.25
CA ASN A 509 -0.66 16.67 21.40
C ASN A 509 -0.89 18.19 21.22
N TYR A 510 -1.02 18.63 19.97
CA TYR A 510 -1.22 20.03 19.61
C TYR A 510 -2.55 20.55 20.17
N LYS A 511 -2.53 21.74 20.76
CA LYS A 511 -3.72 22.41 21.32
C LYS A 511 -3.72 23.89 20.92
N ASN A 512 -4.76 24.31 20.21
CA ASN A 512 -4.95 25.70 19.83
C ASN A 512 -6.44 26.00 19.62
N LEU A 513 -7.01 26.89 20.40
CA LEU A 513 -8.44 27.20 20.38
C LEU A 513 -8.94 27.73 19.02
N VAL A 514 -8.12 28.54 18.33
CA VAL A 514 -8.49 29.07 17.01
C VAL A 514 -8.56 27.95 15.97
N SER A 515 -7.58 27.03 16.01
CA SER A 515 -7.56 25.84 15.17
C SER A 515 -8.75 24.92 15.49
N ASP A 516 -9.04 24.72 16.77
CA ASP A 516 -10.16 23.87 17.22
C ASP A 516 -11.51 24.41 16.73
N GLU A 517 -11.73 25.73 16.86
CA GLU A 517 -12.94 26.37 16.36
C GLU A 517 -13.08 26.25 14.84
N ALA A 518 -11.99 26.48 14.09
CA ALA A 518 -12.00 26.35 12.64
C ALA A 518 -12.31 24.91 12.20
N LEU A 519 -11.63 23.92 12.78
CA LEU A 519 -11.84 22.49 12.49
C LEU A 519 -13.25 22.03 12.87
N GLY A 520 -13.74 22.41 14.05
CA GLY A 520 -15.10 22.10 14.50
C GLY A 520 -16.16 22.73 13.63
N SER A 521 -15.97 24.01 13.26
CA SER A 521 -16.88 24.74 12.38
C SER A 521 -16.90 24.17 10.97
N ALA A 522 -15.73 23.85 10.39
CA ALA A 522 -15.65 23.22 9.07
C ALA A 522 -16.36 21.86 9.06
N ARG A 523 -16.15 21.03 10.08
CA ARG A 523 -16.76 19.71 10.23
C ARG A 523 -18.29 19.77 10.30
N ALA A 524 -18.83 20.83 10.89
CA ALA A 524 -20.26 21.05 11.06
C ALA A 524 -20.95 21.74 9.85
N ARG A 525 -20.24 21.98 8.74
CA ARG A 525 -20.80 22.62 7.54
C ARG A 525 -21.03 21.60 6.45
N VAL A 526 -22.29 21.47 6.03
CA VAL A 526 -22.65 20.59 4.90
C VAL A 526 -22.39 21.29 3.55
N GLU A 527 -22.54 22.61 3.51
CA GLU A 527 -22.31 23.43 2.32
C GLU A 527 -20.80 23.52 2.02
N PRO A 528 -20.35 23.04 0.83
CA PRO A 528 -18.92 22.96 0.51
C PRO A 528 -18.19 24.31 0.59
N ASP A 529 -18.79 25.39 0.09
CA ASP A 529 -18.15 26.71 0.05
C ASP A 529 -17.91 27.28 1.47
N LEU A 530 -18.89 27.12 2.35
CA LEU A 530 -18.75 27.55 3.75
C LEU A 530 -17.77 26.68 4.53
N ARG A 531 -17.70 25.40 4.20
CA ARG A 531 -16.76 24.47 4.78
C ARG A 531 -15.32 24.78 4.35
N ASN A 532 -15.14 25.03 3.05
CA ASN A 532 -13.83 25.34 2.46
C ASN A 532 -13.26 26.68 2.94
N ALA A 533 -14.11 27.62 3.32
CA ALA A 533 -13.70 28.91 3.87
C ALA A 533 -13.17 28.80 5.32
N LYS A 534 -13.42 27.71 6.03
CA LYS A 534 -12.97 27.44 7.41
C LYS A 534 -11.74 26.60 7.45
#